data_baa24890ce645a44e3eeb2203138680b
#
_entry.id   baa24890ce645a44e3eeb2203138680b
#
_cell.length_a   1.000
_cell.length_b   1.000
_cell.length_c   1.000
_cell.angle_alpha   90.00
_cell.angle_beta   90.00
_cell.angle_gamma   90.00
#
_symmetry.space_group_name_H-M   'P 1'
#
loop_
_entity.id
_entity.type
_entity.pdbx_description
1 polymer ?
#
loop_
_entity_poly.entity_id
_entity_poly.type
_entity_poly.pdbx_seq_one_letter_code
_entity_poly.pdbx_strand_id
1 'polypeptide(L)'
;MSKITNAKIAGRILITGGTGSWGHELCRQLLTFSKIKEIVILSRNEHKQVEMQRKFSSKKIKFVIGDVRDIESLHIHMQQVDVVFHLAALKHVPVCDQNSWQTVQTNIVGTHNVIMSSIKENVKYVIDVSTDKAVEPHNIYGVSKACGEKLIINAQHNYSTTTKFVCI
;
A
#
# COMPACT_ATOMS: atom_id res chain seq x y z
N MET A 1 12.45 10.56 19.14
CA MET A 1 12.34 9.78 17.89
C MET A 1 13.00 8.43 18.12
N SER A 2 12.22 7.37 18.33
CA SER A 2 12.76 6.02 18.47
C SER A 2 13.38 5.60 17.15
N LYS A 3 14.65 5.20 17.17
CA LYS A 3 15.33 4.57 16.04
C LYS A 3 14.51 3.33 15.66
N ILE A 4 13.81 3.38 14.54
CA ILE A 4 13.30 2.17 13.91
C ILE A 4 14.54 1.34 13.63
N THR A 5 14.76 0.34 14.47
CA THR A 5 15.91 -0.54 14.32
C THR A 5 15.78 -1.23 12.95
N ASN A 6 16.77 -1.04 12.09
CA ASN A 6 16.92 -1.54 10.72
C ASN A 6 16.74 -3.07 10.51
N ALA A 7 16.33 -3.78 11.55
CA ALA A 7 16.38 -5.24 11.60
C ALA A 7 15.19 -5.95 10.93
N LYS A 8 14.04 -5.27 10.73
CA LYS A 8 12.81 -5.95 10.29
C LYS A 8 12.39 -5.69 8.83
N ILE A 9 12.81 -4.58 8.21
CA ILE A 9 12.46 -4.28 6.83
C ILE A 9 13.61 -4.73 5.92
N ALA A 10 13.38 -5.77 5.13
CA ALA A 10 14.38 -6.37 4.27
C ALA A 10 13.70 -7.05 3.07
N GLY A 11 14.48 -7.36 2.03
CA GLY A 11 14.02 -8.14 0.90
C GLY A 11 13.31 -7.34 -0.18
N ARG A 12 12.23 -7.88 -0.71
CA ARG A 12 11.41 -7.29 -1.77
C ARG A 12 10.22 -6.56 -1.17
N ILE A 13 10.06 -5.29 -1.50
CA ILE A 13 9.03 -4.40 -0.97
C ILE A 13 8.05 -4.03 -2.08
N LEU A 14 6.75 -4.12 -1.83
CA LEU A 14 5.73 -3.57 -2.72
C LEU A 14 5.13 -2.32 -2.09
N ILE A 15 5.03 -1.24 -2.88
CA ILE A 15 4.38 0.00 -2.47
C ILE A 15 3.22 0.27 -3.43
N THR A 16 1.98 0.03 -2.99
CA THR A 16 0.80 0.41 -3.76
C THR A 16 0.56 1.91 -3.64
N GLY A 17 0.17 2.56 -4.74
CA GLY A 17 0.02 4.03 -4.74
C GLY A 17 1.34 4.79 -4.58
N GLY A 18 2.48 4.13 -4.82
CA GLY A 18 3.81 4.61 -4.51
C GLY A 18 4.27 5.85 -5.27
N THR A 19 3.54 6.28 -6.31
CA THR A 19 3.82 7.54 -7.04
C THR A 19 3.28 8.80 -6.35
N GLY A 20 2.65 8.68 -5.19
CA GLY A 20 2.24 9.81 -4.36
C GLY A 20 3.41 10.39 -3.54
N SER A 21 3.17 11.52 -2.86
CA SER A 21 4.21 12.20 -2.05
C SER A 21 4.80 11.29 -0.96
N TRP A 22 3.94 10.55 -0.27
CA TRP A 22 4.34 9.56 0.74
C TRP A 22 5.21 8.45 0.13
N GLY A 23 4.79 7.92 -1.02
CA GLY A 23 5.54 6.87 -1.70
C GLY A 23 6.93 7.30 -2.16
N HIS A 24 7.08 8.56 -2.61
CA HIS A 24 8.39 9.13 -2.96
C HIS A 24 9.31 9.17 -1.74
N GLU A 25 8.84 9.71 -0.61
CA GLU A 25 9.65 9.83 0.59
C GLU A 25 9.97 8.44 1.19
N LEU A 26 8.99 7.54 1.24
CA LEU A 26 9.20 6.16 1.69
C LEU A 26 10.26 5.46 0.81
N CYS A 27 10.14 5.58 -0.51
CA CYS A 27 11.11 4.99 -1.44
C CYS A 27 12.53 5.55 -1.19
N ARG A 28 12.66 6.88 -1.00
CA ARG A 28 13.94 7.52 -0.69
C ARG A 28 14.56 6.96 0.60
N GLN A 29 13.77 6.78 1.64
CA GLN A 29 14.25 6.20 2.90
C GLN A 29 14.60 4.72 2.76
N LEU A 30 13.76 3.92 2.10
CA LEU A 30 14.01 2.49 1.90
C LEU A 30 15.31 2.23 1.14
N LEU A 31 15.67 3.08 0.19
CA LEU A 31 16.91 2.96 -0.57
C LEU A 31 18.18 3.11 0.30
N THR A 32 18.08 3.71 1.49
CA THR A 32 19.19 3.79 2.44
C THR A 32 19.44 2.48 3.20
N PHE A 33 18.49 1.54 3.18
CA PHE A 33 18.59 0.28 3.90
C PHE A 33 19.33 -0.78 3.06
N SER A 34 20.46 -1.26 3.56
CA SER A 34 21.30 -2.23 2.84
C SER A 34 20.59 -3.56 2.54
N LYS A 35 19.65 -3.96 3.39
CA LYS A 35 18.91 -5.22 3.27
C LYS A 35 17.77 -5.20 2.25
N ILE A 36 17.44 -4.05 1.67
CA ILE A 36 16.44 -3.95 0.60
C ILE A 36 17.03 -4.46 -0.71
N LYS A 37 16.38 -5.45 -1.30
CA LYS A 37 16.75 -6.07 -2.57
C LYS A 37 16.07 -5.38 -3.75
N GLU A 38 14.76 -5.16 -3.66
CA GLU A 38 13.94 -4.55 -4.70
C GLU A 38 12.79 -3.76 -4.07
N ILE A 39 12.41 -2.65 -4.70
CA ILE A 39 11.22 -1.85 -4.37
C ILE A 39 10.33 -1.81 -5.60
N VAL A 40 9.15 -2.41 -5.52
CA VAL A 40 8.14 -2.41 -6.58
C VAL A 40 7.15 -1.29 -6.32
N ILE A 41 7.06 -0.34 -7.23
CA ILE A 41 6.11 0.77 -7.20
C ILE A 41 4.91 0.40 -8.07
N LEU A 42 3.78 0.09 -7.45
CA LEU A 42 2.54 -0.24 -8.15
C LEU A 42 1.59 0.96 -8.11
N SER A 43 1.21 1.46 -9.28
CA SER A 43 0.24 2.54 -9.44
C SER A 43 -0.41 2.54 -10.82
N ARG A 44 -1.53 3.22 -10.95
CA ARG A 44 -2.29 3.29 -12.22
C ARG A 44 -1.74 4.31 -13.21
N ASN A 45 -1.04 5.33 -12.73
CA ASN A 45 -0.66 6.48 -13.54
C ASN A 45 0.75 6.32 -14.09
N GLU A 46 0.85 5.98 -15.38
CA GLU A 46 2.11 5.84 -16.12
C GLU A 46 2.97 7.11 -16.05
N HIS A 47 2.37 8.28 -16.31
CA HIS A 47 3.09 9.56 -16.33
C HIS A 47 3.83 9.81 -15.00
N LYS A 48 3.13 9.60 -13.87
CA LYS A 48 3.75 9.75 -12.54
C LYS A 48 4.84 8.72 -12.28
N GLN A 49 4.74 7.52 -12.85
CA GLN A 49 5.81 6.52 -12.77
C GLN A 49 7.05 6.97 -13.52
N VAL A 50 6.89 7.49 -14.75
CA VAL A 50 8.00 8.04 -15.55
C VAL A 50 8.65 9.22 -14.85
N GLU A 51 7.87 10.14 -14.27
CA GLU A 51 8.41 11.25 -13.48
C GLU A 51 9.21 10.76 -12.27
N MET A 52 8.68 9.77 -11.55
CA MET A 52 9.35 9.17 -10.40
C MET A 52 10.64 8.45 -10.83
N GLN A 53 10.62 7.72 -11.93
CA GLN A 53 11.78 7.02 -12.47
C GLN A 53 12.92 7.99 -12.83
N ARG A 54 12.60 9.17 -13.37
CA ARG A 54 13.59 10.21 -13.67
C ARG A 54 14.25 10.78 -12.40
N LYS A 55 13.54 10.78 -11.27
CA LYS A 55 14.05 11.27 -9.98
C LYS A 55 14.90 10.24 -9.23
N PHE A 56 14.61 8.96 -9.43
CA PHE A 56 15.28 7.87 -8.72
C PHE A 56 16.11 7.01 -9.69
N SER A 57 17.40 7.30 -9.80
CA SER A 57 18.32 6.56 -10.65
C SER A 57 18.81 5.25 -9.99
N SER A 58 17.91 4.46 -9.42
CA SER A 58 18.26 3.24 -8.71
C SER A 58 17.77 1.99 -9.43
N LYS A 59 18.68 1.03 -9.68
CA LYS A 59 18.34 -0.29 -10.25
C LYS A 59 17.47 -1.16 -9.32
N LYS A 60 17.34 -0.77 -8.05
CA LYS A 60 16.50 -1.49 -7.08
C LYS A 60 15.02 -1.17 -7.23
N ILE A 61 14.65 -0.13 -7.97
CA ILE A 61 13.24 0.27 -8.14
C ILE A 61 12.70 -0.33 -9.44
N LYS A 62 11.57 -1.01 -9.32
CA LYS A 62 10.78 -1.52 -10.42
C LYS A 62 9.43 -0.83 -10.45
N PHE A 63 9.03 -0.30 -11.59
CA PHE A 63 7.74 0.33 -11.78
C PHE A 63 6.76 -0.64 -12.45
N VAL A 64 5.55 -0.70 -11.93
CA VAL A 64 4.48 -1.59 -12.42
C VAL A 64 3.18 -0.80 -12.52
N ILE A 65 2.58 -0.81 -13.70
CA ILE A 65 1.23 -0.30 -13.89
C ILE A 65 0.27 -1.37 -13.39
N GLY A 66 -0.56 -1.01 -12.40
CA GLY A 66 -1.53 -1.92 -11.81
C GLY A 66 -2.55 -1.19 -10.95
N ASP A 67 -3.66 -1.86 -10.69
CA ASP A 67 -4.78 -1.34 -9.90
C ASP A 67 -5.05 -2.29 -8.73
N VAL A 68 -5.19 -1.75 -7.51
CA VAL A 68 -5.52 -2.54 -6.31
C VAL A 68 -6.91 -3.19 -6.39
N ARG A 69 -7.76 -2.72 -7.30
CA ARG A 69 -9.08 -3.31 -7.56
C ARG A 69 -8.99 -4.63 -8.34
N ASP A 70 -7.87 -4.88 -9.01
CA ASP A 70 -7.58 -6.09 -9.78
C ASP A 70 -6.77 -7.07 -8.92
N ILE A 71 -7.47 -8.04 -8.34
CA ILE A 71 -6.86 -9.03 -7.45
C ILE A 71 -5.88 -9.96 -8.16
N GLU A 72 -6.14 -10.32 -9.43
CA GLU A 72 -5.26 -11.20 -10.20
C GLU A 72 -3.92 -10.50 -10.49
N SER A 73 -3.98 -9.23 -10.89
CA SER A 73 -2.79 -8.40 -11.06
C SER A 73 -2.00 -8.28 -9.75
N LEU A 74 -2.67 -8.08 -8.62
CA LEU A 74 -2.01 -8.04 -7.31
C LEU A 74 -1.30 -9.34 -6.97
N HIS A 75 -1.91 -10.51 -7.20
CA HIS A 75 -1.28 -11.81 -6.96
C HIS A 75 0.04 -11.96 -7.71
N ILE A 76 0.06 -11.58 -8.99
CA ILE A 76 1.28 -11.66 -9.83
C ILE A 76 2.39 -10.78 -9.25
N HIS A 77 2.05 -9.55 -8.83
CA HIS A 77 3.06 -8.58 -8.37
C HIS A 77 3.47 -8.77 -6.92
N MET A 78 2.68 -9.51 -6.11
CA MET A 78 3.01 -9.85 -4.73
C MET A 78 3.87 -11.10 -4.57
N GLN A 79 4.11 -11.85 -5.62
CA GLN A 79 5.00 -13.01 -5.57
C GLN A 79 6.39 -12.63 -5.03
N GLN A 80 6.85 -13.39 -4.03
CA GLN A 80 8.14 -13.16 -3.35
C GLN A 80 8.29 -11.78 -2.66
N VAL A 81 7.19 -11.06 -2.40
CA VAL A 81 7.21 -9.82 -1.65
C VAL A 81 7.29 -10.13 -0.15
N ASP A 82 8.24 -9.49 0.53
CA ASP A 82 8.40 -9.61 1.97
C ASP A 82 7.53 -8.62 2.74
N VAL A 83 7.40 -7.39 2.23
CA VAL A 83 6.66 -6.30 2.90
C VAL A 83 5.82 -5.52 1.90
N VAL A 84 4.58 -5.25 2.26
CA VAL A 84 3.67 -4.37 1.51
C VAL A 84 3.42 -3.09 2.30
N PHE A 85 3.63 -1.94 1.65
CA PHE A 85 3.11 -0.65 2.10
C PHE A 85 1.90 -0.28 1.24
N HIS A 86 0.72 -0.27 1.84
CA HIS A 86 -0.52 0.04 1.15
C HIS A 86 -0.83 1.53 1.27
N LEU A 87 -0.50 2.30 0.21
CA LEU A 87 -0.73 3.75 0.13
C LEU A 87 -1.79 4.12 -0.91
N ALA A 88 -2.28 3.14 -1.68
CA ALA A 88 -3.25 3.38 -2.74
C ALA A 88 -4.62 3.71 -2.16
N ALA A 89 -5.08 4.93 -2.35
CA ALA A 89 -6.42 5.38 -1.97
C ALA A 89 -6.88 6.55 -2.83
N LEU A 90 -8.20 6.71 -2.98
CA LEU A 90 -8.80 7.99 -3.31
C LEU A 90 -8.94 8.79 -2.01
N LYS A 91 -8.49 10.07 -1.99
CA LYS A 91 -8.34 10.84 -0.74
C LYS A 91 -8.85 12.28 -0.79
N HIS A 92 -9.16 12.80 -1.96
CA HIS A 92 -9.70 14.15 -2.10
C HIS A 92 -11.21 14.11 -1.81
N VAL A 93 -11.62 14.67 -0.66
CA VAL A 93 -13.00 14.57 -0.15
C VAL A 93 -14.05 14.91 -1.20
N PRO A 94 -14.02 16.09 -1.87
CA PRO A 94 -15.04 16.42 -2.87
C PRO A 94 -15.08 15.43 -4.04
N VAL A 95 -13.93 14.92 -4.46
CA VAL A 95 -13.83 13.91 -5.53
C VAL A 95 -14.39 12.56 -5.07
N CYS A 96 -14.12 12.18 -3.83
CA CYS A 96 -14.64 10.94 -3.25
C CYS A 96 -16.15 10.97 -3.12
N ASP A 97 -16.73 12.08 -2.65
CA ASP A 97 -18.18 12.23 -2.49
C ASP A 97 -18.90 12.21 -3.86
N GLN A 98 -18.33 12.85 -4.88
CA GLN A 98 -18.87 12.80 -6.24
C GLN A 98 -18.69 11.44 -6.91
N ASN A 99 -17.74 10.62 -6.46
CA ASN A 99 -17.39 9.32 -7.04
C ASN A 99 -17.40 8.23 -5.95
N SER A 100 -18.49 8.15 -5.18
CA SER A 100 -18.58 7.30 -3.99
C SER A 100 -18.31 5.84 -4.28
N TRP A 101 -18.84 5.28 -5.38
CA TRP A 101 -18.60 3.90 -5.76
C TRP A 101 -17.12 3.62 -6.10
N GLN A 102 -16.47 4.53 -6.82
CA GLN A 102 -15.04 4.41 -7.12
C GLN A 102 -14.19 4.49 -5.84
N THR A 103 -14.65 5.28 -4.85
CA THR A 103 -14.02 5.38 -3.54
C THR A 103 -14.14 4.06 -2.77
N VAL A 104 -15.33 3.47 -2.74
CA VAL A 104 -15.56 2.14 -2.14
C VAL A 104 -14.69 1.09 -2.81
N GLN A 105 -14.69 1.02 -4.14
CA GLN A 105 -13.90 0.04 -4.88
C GLN A 105 -12.39 0.19 -4.61
N THR A 106 -11.88 1.41 -4.53
CA THR A 106 -10.45 1.63 -4.32
C THR A 106 -10.05 1.43 -2.86
N ASN A 107 -10.79 2.07 -1.92
CA ASN A 107 -10.37 2.16 -0.54
C ASN A 107 -10.82 0.95 0.30
N ILE A 108 -11.92 0.29 -0.06
CA ILE A 108 -12.43 -0.88 0.66
C ILE A 108 -12.09 -2.17 -0.08
N VAL A 109 -12.58 -2.32 -1.32
CA VAL A 109 -12.33 -3.55 -2.09
C VAL A 109 -10.83 -3.68 -2.40
N GLY A 110 -10.17 -2.58 -2.76
CA GLY A 110 -8.71 -2.56 -2.99
C GLY A 110 -7.91 -2.97 -1.76
N THR A 111 -8.26 -2.48 -0.56
CA THR A 111 -7.64 -2.90 0.70
C THR A 111 -7.89 -4.37 0.99
N HIS A 112 -9.12 -4.87 0.78
CA HIS A 112 -9.44 -6.29 0.91
C HIS A 112 -8.61 -7.15 -0.06
N ASN A 113 -8.48 -6.75 -1.31
CA ASN A 113 -7.66 -7.45 -2.30
C ASN A 113 -6.18 -7.50 -1.90
N VAL A 114 -5.64 -6.40 -1.34
CA VAL A 114 -4.27 -6.37 -0.81
C VAL A 114 -4.12 -7.36 0.34
N ILE A 115 -5.08 -7.44 1.26
CA ILE A 115 -5.08 -8.42 2.35
C ILE A 115 -5.05 -9.84 1.80
N MET A 116 -6.00 -10.19 0.94
CA MET A 116 -6.14 -11.54 0.40
C MET A 116 -4.93 -11.98 -0.42
N SER A 117 -4.40 -11.08 -1.24
CA SER A 117 -3.19 -11.34 -2.02
C SER A 117 -1.96 -11.52 -1.14
N SER A 118 -1.85 -10.73 -0.06
CA SER A 118 -0.74 -10.85 0.89
C SER A 118 -0.77 -12.16 1.66
N ILE A 119 -1.96 -12.63 2.05
CA ILE A 119 -2.13 -13.95 2.70
C ILE A 119 -1.74 -15.06 1.73
N LYS A 120 -2.26 -15.04 0.50
CA LYS A 120 -1.99 -16.04 -0.54
C LYS A 120 -0.49 -16.16 -0.85
N GLU A 121 0.20 -15.03 -0.94
CA GLU A 121 1.62 -14.98 -1.30
C GLU A 121 2.56 -15.03 -0.08
N ASN A 122 2.03 -15.26 1.14
CA ASN A 122 2.78 -15.34 2.39
C ASN A 122 3.67 -14.11 2.65
N VAL A 123 3.17 -12.92 2.37
CA VAL A 123 3.83 -11.66 2.70
C VAL A 123 4.05 -11.58 4.21
N LYS A 124 5.23 -11.16 4.66
CA LYS A 124 5.55 -11.12 6.10
C LYS A 124 4.84 -9.97 6.83
N TYR A 125 4.81 -8.79 6.21
CA TYR A 125 4.24 -7.58 6.81
C TYR A 125 3.42 -6.81 5.80
N VAL A 126 2.23 -6.39 6.19
CA VAL A 126 1.38 -5.43 5.47
C VAL A 126 1.17 -4.22 6.37
N ILE A 127 1.58 -3.05 5.89
CA ILE A 127 1.42 -1.77 6.57
C ILE A 127 0.42 -0.93 5.76
N ASP A 128 -0.78 -0.73 6.29
CA ASP A 128 -1.77 0.20 5.73
C ASP A 128 -1.60 1.58 6.36
N VAL A 129 -1.72 2.62 5.54
CA VAL A 129 -1.65 4.01 6.00
C VAL A 129 -3.06 4.59 6.03
N SER A 130 -3.51 4.95 7.22
CA SER A 130 -4.81 5.56 7.43
C SER A 130 -4.77 7.09 7.43
N THR A 131 -5.70 7.73 8.08
CA THR A 131 -5.92 9.18 8.07
C THR A 131 -6.67 9.62 9.34
N ASP A 132 -6.44 10.86 9.77
CA ASP A 132 -7.23 11.54 10.80
C ASP A 132 -8.74 11.57 10.50
N LYS A 133 -9.11 11.57 9.22
CA LYS A 133 -10.50 11.59 8.75
C LYS A 133 -11.26 10.27 8.93
N ALA A 134 -10.57 9.21 9.34
CA ALA A 134 -11.19 7.95 9.76
C ALA A 134 -11.77 8.01 11.18
N VAL A 135 -11.40 9.04 11.96
CA VAL A 135 -11.96 9.31 13.29
C VAL A 135 -13.25 10.10 13.12
N GLU A 136 -14.37 9.59 13.66
CA GLU A 136 -15.70 10.21 13.52
C GLU A 136 -16.01 10.65 12.08
N PRO A 137 -16.03 9.74 11.10
CA PRO A 137 -16.02 10.10 9.69
C PRO A 137 -17.34 10.71 9.22
N HIS A 138 -17.27 11.89 8.59
CA HIS A 138 -18.44 12.64 8.07
C HIS A 138 -18.59 12.61 6.53
N ASN A 139 -17.66 11.95 5.81
CA ASN A 139 -17.65 11.88 4.35
C ASN A 139 -17.22 10.48 3.89
N ILE A 140 -17.49 10.15 2.62
CA ILE A 140 -17.21 8.81 2.09
C ILE A 140 -15.71 8.45 2.15
N TYR A 141 -14.81 9.43 2.04
CA TYR A 141 -13.37 9.16 2.19
C TYR A 141 -13.07 8.66 3.60
N GLY A 142 -13.48 9.38 4.64
CA GLY A 142 -13.27 9.00 6.04
C GLY A 142 -13.92 7.65 6.36
N VAL A 143 -15.20 7.46 5.98
CA VAL A 143 -15.91 6.18 6.17
C VAL A 143 -15.18 5.03 5.50
N SER A 144 -14.73 5.20 4.25
CA SER A 144 -14.02 4.15 3.51
C SER A 144 -12.66 3.80 4.14
N LYS A 145 -11.94 4.78 4.68
CA LYS A 145 -10.68 4.53 5.39
C LYS A 145 -10.91 3.87 6.74
N ALA A 146 -11.93 4.29 7.51
CA ALA A 146 -12.31 3.63 8.75
C ALA A 146 -12.70 2.15 8.51
N CYS A 147 -13.41 1.87 7.41
CA CYS A 147 -13.70 0.50 7.00
C CYS A 147 -12.42 -0.28 6.66
N GLY A 148 -11.48 0.33 5.92
CA GLY A 148 -10.17 -0.26 5.62
C GLY A 148 -9.39 -0.63 6.88
N GLU A 149 -9.34 0.24 7.88
CA GLU A 149 -8.73 -0.04 9.20
C GLU A 149 -9.34 -1.30 9.83
N LYS A 150 -10.67 -1.40 9.83
CA LYS A 150 -11.37 -2.56 10.40
C LYS A 150 -11.04 -3.85 9.63
N LEU A 151 -10.89 -3.79 8.31
CA LEU A 151 -10.46 -4.93 7.50
C LEU A 151 -9.03 -5.38 7.86
N ILE A 152 -8.10 -4.45 8.02
CA ILE A 152 -6.71 -4.72 8.41
C ILE A 152 -6.65 -5.33 9.82
N ILE A 153 -7.38 -4.75 10.78
CA ILE A 153 -7.44 -5.26 12.17
C ILE A 153 -8.09 -6.66 12.17
N ASN A 154 -9.18 -6.85 11.44
CA ASN A 154 -9.85 -8.14 11.31
C ASN A 154 -8.89 -9.19 10.72
N ALA A 155 -8.15 -8.83 9.67
CA ALA A 155 -7.18 -9.74 9.06
C ALA A 155 -6.10 -10.19 10.05
N GLN A 156 -5.61 -9.29 10.91
CA GLN A 156 -4.61 -9.62 11.93
C GLN A 156 -5.12 -10.63 12.96
N HIS A 157 -6.42 -10.58 13.29
CA HIS A 157 -6.96 -11.37 14.40
C HIS A 157 -7.69 -12.65 13.97
N ASN A 158 -8.34 -12.64 12.81
CA ASN A 158 -9.29 -13.68 12.43
C ASN A 158 -8.83 -14.58 11.28
N TYR A 159 -7.82 -14.19 10.50
CA TYR A 159 -7.27 -15.09 9.48
C TYR A 159 -6.12 -15.94 10.05
N SER A 160 -6.16 -17.25 9.79
CA SER A 160 -5.04 -18.15 10.10
C SER A 160 -3.92 -17.90 9.08
N THR A 161 -3.01 -16.99 9.41
CA THR A 161 -1.91 -16.60 8.52
C THR A 161 -0.66 -16.21 9.32
N THR A 162 0.50 -16.32 8.67
CA THR A 162 1.78 -15.85 9.22
C THR A 162 2.02 -14.36 8.91
N THR A 163 1.23 -13.77 8.00
CA THR A 163 1.28 -12.35 7.64
C THR A 163 0.92 -11.48 8.84
N LYS A 164 1.70 -10.46 9.10
CA LYS A 164 1.43 -9.45 10.13
C LYS A 164 0.83 -8.21 9.50
N PHE A 165 -0.35 -7.82 9.95
CA PHE A 165 -1.08 -6.65 9.48
C PHE A 165 -0.99 -5.52 10.50
N VAL A 166 -0.64 -4.31 10.04
CA VAL A 166 -0.50 -3.11 10.85
C VAL A 166 -1.19 -1.95 10.15
N CYS A 167 -1.97 -1.17 10.89
CA CYS A 167 -2.52 0.11 10.43
C CYS A 167 -1.82 1.25 11.19
N ILE A 168 -1.41 2.31 10.47
CA ILE A 168 -0.72 3.50 11.05
C ILE A 168 -1.41 4.79 10.61
#